data_d6cd181323a26c3b6c36610a1811351c
#
_entry.id   d6cd181323a26c3b6c36610a1811351c
#
_cell.length_a   1.000
_cell.length_b   1.000
_cell.length_c   1.000
_cell.angle_alpha   90.00
_cell.angle_beta   90.00
_cell.angle_gamma   90.00
#
_symmetry.space_group_name_H-M   'P 1'
#
loop_
_entity.id
_entity.type
_entity.pdbx_description
1 polymer ?
#
loop_
_entity_poly.entity_id
_entity_poly.type
_entity_poly.pdbx_seq_one_letter_code
_entity_poly.pdbx_strand_id
1 'polypeptide(L)'
;SFPQAYEKFMAFCGEEYSFMTWSRSDLPILIDNMLLHGIDVSNLPDTYDLQRIFCNEIMRFSRKMSLDDALSVLNEKGDVAHDALNDSRNTVLVCNHLDLAEYGGEYVSRAFAETPILTAYASPRAALDAPELRQYTCPWCGETVTAGSFLRFDREEFAASGQCSEGDEILVTMELTRTAPDKYHPRRILYEMSDDLWDLFCQKQDGHMGD
;
A
#
# COMPACT_ATOMS: atom_id res chain seq x y z
N SER A 1 5.54 -10.82 22.15
CA SER A 1 6.36 -10.11 21.17
C SER A 1 5.75 -10.21 19.78
N PHE A 2 6.12 -9.30 18.87
CA PHE A 2 5.62 -9.33 17.49
C PHE A 2 5.90 -10.68 16.78
N PRO A 3 7.12 -11.26 16.81
CA PRO A 3 7.38 -12.55 16.15
C PRO A 3 6.43 -13.67 16.60
N GLN A 4 6.15 -13.76 17.89
CA GLN A 4 5.24 -14.79 18.42
C GLN A 4 3.78 -14.55 17.99
N ALA A 5 3.36 -13.28 17.89
CA ALA A 5 2.03 -12.94 17.40
C ALA A 5 1.91 -13.23 15.90
N TYR A 6 2.93 -12.88 15.13
CA TYR A 6 3.02 -13.14 13.69
C TYR A 6 2.98 -14.64 13.39
N GLU A 7 3.77 -15.45 14.10
CA GLU A 7 3.77 -16.92 13.94
C GLU A 7 2.36 -17.52 14.15
N LYS A 8 1.66 -17.08 15.21
CA LYS A 8 0.28 -17.54 15.48
C LYS A 8 -0.70 -17.05 14.42
N PHE A 9 -0.53 -15.81 13.95
CA PHE A 9 -1.35 -15.23 12.90
C PHE A 9 -1.16 -16.00 11.58
N MET A 10 0.08 -16.30 11.20
CA MET A 10 0.36 -17.10 9.99
C MET A 10 -0.18 -18.53 10.10
N ALA A 11 -0.08 -19.15 11.28
CA ALA A 11 -0.68 -20.47 11.52
C ALA A 11 -2.22 -20.43 11.42
N PHE A 12 -2.86 -19.30 11.77
CA PHE A 12 -4.29 -19.07 11.59
C PHE A 12 -4.67 -18.86 10.11
N CYS A 13 -3.87 -18.10 9.34
CA CYS A 13 -4.11 -17.85 7.92
C CYS A 13 -4.01 -19.10 7.05
N GLY A 14 -3.13 -20.06 7.41
CA GLY A 14 -2.89 -21.25 6.60
C GLY A 14 -1.95 -21.00 5.43
N GLU A 15 -2.08 -21.79 4.37
CA GLU A 15 -1.16 -21.76 3.20
C GLU A 15 -1.65 -20.85 2.08
N GLU A 16 -2.97 -20.74 1.89
CA GLU A 16 -3.58 -19.92 0.85
C GLU A 16 -4.44 -18.84 1.49
N TYR A 17 -4.01 -17.59 1.40
CA TYR A 17 -4.71 -16.45 1.97
C TYR A 17 -4.39 -15.16 1.23
N SER A 18 -5.26 -14.17 1.37
CA SER A 18 -5.05 -12.79 0.95
C SER A 18 -5.36 -11.86 2.12
N PHE A 19 -4.78 -10.68 2.13
CA PHE A 19 -5.11 -9.67 3.13
C PHE A 19 -6.14 -8.69 2.59
N MET A 20 -7.12 -8.39 3.43
CA MET A 20 -8.14 -7.38 3.17
C MET A 20 -8.05 -6.32 4.25
N THR A 21 -7.77 -5.09 3.86
CA THR A 21 -7.58 -3.98 4.80
C THR A 21 -8.55 -2.85 4.48
N TRP A 22 -8.85 -2.01 5.48
CA TRP A 22 -9.66 -0.79 5.25
C TRP A 22 -8.81 0.39 4.78
N SER A 23 -7.67 0.18 4.30
CA SER A 23 -6.82 1.12 3.52
C SER A 23 -5.50 0.45 3.18
N ARG A 24 -4.70 1.09 2.36
CA ARG A 24 -3.36 0.61 2.03
C ARG A 24 -2.34 0.78 3.16
N SER A 25 -2.66 1.47 4.25
CA SER A 25 -1.71 1.79 5.32
C SER A 25 -1.27 0.59 6.16
N ASP A 26 -2.07 -0.46 6.24
CA ASP A 26 -1.80 -1.59 7.14
C ASP A 26 -0.64 -2.47 6.64
N LEU A 27 -0.56 -2.70 5.32
CA LEU A 27 0.52 -3.50 4.75
C LEU A 27 1.92 -2.90 4.98
N PRO A 28 2.17 -1.59 4.74
CA PRO A 28 3.43 -0.96 5.10
C PRO A 28 3.82 -1.13 6.56
N ILE A 29 2.87 -1.01 7.48
CA ILE A 29 3.11 -1.20 8.93
C ILE A 29 3.50 -2.66 9.23
N LEU A 30 2.85 -3.62 8.59
CA LEU A 30 3.20 -5.04 8.72
C LEU A 30 4.63 -5.28 8.23
N ILE A 31 4.98 -4.80 7.04
CA ILE A 31 6.31 -4.92 6.44
C ILE A 31 7.39 -4.35 7.38
N ASP A 32 7.17 -3.15 7.93
CA ASP A 32 8.11 -2.52 8.85
C ASP A 32 8.36 -3.39 10.09
N ASN A 33 7.31 -3.95 10.66
CA ASN A 33 7.46 -4.83 11.81
C ASN A 33 8.16 -6.14 11.44
N MET A 34 7.90 -6.71 10.27
CA MET A 34 8.59 -7.90 9.78
C MET A 34 10.09 -7.61 9.63
N LEU A 35 10.46 -6.53 8.95
CA LEU A 35 11.85 -6.10 8.75
C LEU A 35 12.56 -5.82 10.09
N LEU A 36 11.90 -5.12 11.02
CA LEU A 36 12.44 -4.81 12.35
C LEU A 36 12.80 -6.08 13.14
N HIS A 37 12.05 -7.15 12.92
CA HIS A 37 12.25 -8.43 13.60
C HIS A 37 12.96 -9.50 12.78
N GLY A 38 13.50 -9.15 11.61
CA GLY A 38 14.23 -10.05 10.73
C GLY A 38 13.38 -11.15 10.10
N ILE A 39 12.07 -10.90 9.94
CA ILE A 39 11.15 -11.81 9.25
C ILE A 39 11.24 -11.53 7.75
N ASP A 40 11.26 -12.59 6.96
CA ASP A 40 11.32 -12.50 5.50
C ASP A 40 10.06 -11.82 4.93
N VAL A 41 10.27 -10.84 4.07
CA VAL A 41 9.22 -10.06 3.38
C VAL A 41 9.15 -10.36 1.88
N SER A 42 9.87 -11.37 1.39
CA SER A 42 9.92 -11.71 -0.04
C SER A 42 8.63 -12.33 -0.56
N ASN A 43 7.82 -12.92 0.32
CA ASN A 43 6.58 -13.62 -0.02
C ASN A 43 5.38 -13.00 0.70
N LEU A 44 5.05 -11.77 0.32
CA LEU A 44 3.84 -11.10 0.82
C LEU A 44 2.62 -11.62 0.05
N PRO A 45 1.47 -11.82 0.72
CA PRO A 45 0.25 -12.23 0.04
C PRO A 45 -0.35 -11.10 -0.77
N ASP A 46 -1.22 -11.43 -1.72
CA ASP A 46 -2.07 -10.47 -2.39
C ASP A 46 -2.89 -9.69 -1.35
N THR A 47 -3.01 -8.39 -1.56
CA THR A 47 -3.75 -7.48 -0.66
C THR A 47 -4.84 -6.74 -1.40
N TYR A 48 -5.95 -6.46 -0.69
CA TYR A 48 -7.08 -5.70 -1.22
C TYR A 48 -7.37 -4.50 -0.32
N ASP A 49 -7.41 -3.31 -0.91
CA ASP A 49 -7.91 -2.10 -0.25
C ASP A 49 -9.44 -2.04 -0.35
N LEU A 50 -10.13 -2.56 0.67
CA LEU A 50 -11.59 -2.60 0.68
C LEU A 50 -12.23 -1.21 0.73
N GLN A 51 -11.56 -0.21 1.32
CA GLN A 51 -12.03 1.18 1.29
C GLN A 51 -12.16 1.68 -0.14
N ARG A 52 -11.18 1.36 -0.98
CA ARG A 52 -11.15 1.78 -2.37
C ARG A 52 -12.21 1.04 -3.19
N ILE A 53 -12.32 -0.28 -3.04
CA ILE A 53 -13.38 -1.07 -3.69
C ILE A 53 -14.75 -0.50 -3.31
N PHE A 54 -15.00 -0.29 -2.01
CA PHE A 54 -16.27 0.25 -1.53
C PHE A 54 -16.58 1.63 -2.11
N CYS A 55 -15.61 2.53 -2.09
CA CYS A 55 -15.80 3.89 -2.60
C CYS A 55 -16.04 3.90 -4.11
N ASN A 56 -15.31 3.10 -4.88
CA ASN A 56 -15.45 3.09 -6.34
C ASN A 56 -16.71 2.31 -6.78
N GLU A 57 -16.92 1.10 -6.25
CA GLU A 57 -17.94 0.20 -6.76
C GLU A 57 -19.32 0.41 -6.13
N ILE A 58 -19.38 0.73 -4.86
CA ILE A 58 -20.66 0.95 -4.16
C ILE A 58 -21.04 2.44 -4.19
N MET A 59 -20.13 3.31 -3.80
CA MET A 59 -20.42 4.74 -3.65
C MET A 59 -20.25 5.53 -4.95
N ARG A 60 -19.55 4.98 -5.94
CA ARG A 60 -19.25 5.62 -7.23
C ARG A 60 -18.59 6.98 -7.10
N PHE A 61 -17.67 7.14 -6.13
CA PHE A 61 -16.83 8.32 -5.97
C PHE A 61 -15.41 7.96 -5.51
N SER A 62 -14.42 8.80 -5.84
CA SER A 62 -13.00 8.57 -5.54
C SER A 62 -12.53 9.10 -4.17
N ARG A 63 -13.43 9.60 -3.32
CA ARG A 63 -13.06 10.15 -2.00
C ARG A 63 -13.01 9.03 -0.96
N LYS A 64 -11.95 9.03 -0.14
CA LYS A 64 -11.85 8.10 1.00
C LYS A 64 -12.99 8.31 2.00
N MET A 65 -13.46 7.22 2.58
CA MET A 65 -14.53 7.15 3.58
C MET A 65 -14.01 6.42 4.82
N SER A 66 -14.45 6.84 6.02
CA SER A 66 -14.14 6.08 7.24
C SER A 66 -14.89 4.74 7.26
N LEU A 67 -14.39 3.79 8.04
CA LEU A 67 -15.06 2.50 8.21
C LEU A 67 -16.44 2.67 8.86
N ASP A 68 -16.58 3.58 9.82
CA ASP A 68 -17.84 3.90 10.49
C ASP A 68 -18.88 4.50 9.53
N ASP A 69 -18.43 5.40 8.62
CA ASP A 69 -19.32 5.97 7.60
C ASP A 69 -19.77 4.88 6.62
N ALA A 70 -18.89 3.96 6.22
CA ALA A 70 -19.24 2.85 5.35
C ALA A 70 -20.27 1.91 5.99
N LEU A 71 -20.10 1.54 7.25
CA LEU A 71 -21.08 0.77 8.01
C LEU A 71 -22.42 1.49 8.07
N SER A 72 -22.40 2.81 8.32
CA SER A 72 -23.60 3.64 8.37
C SER A 72 -24.35 3.64 7.04
N VAL A 73 -23.66 3.73 5.91
CA VAL A 73 -24.23 3.65 4.56
C VAL A 73 -24.90 2.29 4.32
N LEU A 74 -24.27 1.22 4.79
CA LEU A 74 -24.77 -0.15 4.65
C LEU A 74 -25.88 -0.49 5.66
N ASN A 75 -26.22 0.42 6.59
CA ASN A 75 -27.09 0.17 7.73
C ASN A 75 -26.62 -1.00 8.62
N GLU A 76 -25.30 -1.23 8.66
CA GLU A 76 -24.70 -2.22 9.53
C GLU A 76 -24.41 -1.64 10.92
N LYS A 77 -24.61 -2.49 11.95
CA LYS A 77 -24.24 -2.13 13.31
C LYS A 77 -22.87 -2.71 13.64
N GLY A 78 -21.83 -1.88 13.54
CA GLY A 78 -20.48 -2.27 13.90
C GLY A 78 -20.22 -2.33 15.40
N ASP A 79 -19.10 -2.93 15.76
CA ASP A 79 -18.50 -2.88 17.09
C ASP A 79 -17.84 -1.50 17.32
N VAL A 80 -17.50 -1.22 18.58
CA VAL A 80 -16.85 0.06 18.98
C VAL A 80 -15.52 0.23 18.23
N ALA A 81 -15.39 1.32 17.49
CA ALA A 81 -14.19 1.65 16.70
C ALA A 81 -12.93 1.87 17.57
N HIS A 82 -11.77 1.84 16.92
CA HIS A 82 -10.44 2.04 17.52
C HIS A 82 -9.95 0.91 18.44
N ASP A 83 -10.48 -0.28 18.26
CA ASP A 83 -9.95 -1.54 18.77
C ASP A 83 -9.66 -2.45 17.55
N ALA A 84 -8.43 -2.95 17.43
CA ALA A 84 -7.98 -3.68 16.24
C ALA A 84 -8.85 -4.91 15.91
N LEU A 85 -9.37 -5.61 16.92
CA LEU A 85 -10.26 -6.75 16.70
C LEU A 85 -11.65 -6.30 16.23
N ASN A 86 -12.16 -5.22 16.81
CA ASN A 86 -13.45 -4.65 16.41
C ASN A 86 -13.36 -4.06 15.00
N ASP A 87 -12.28 -3.33 14.69
CA ASP A 87 -12.06 -2.77 13.36
C ASP A 87 -11.94 -3.89 12.31
N SER A 88 -11.27 -5.00 12.63
CA SER A 88 -11.24 -6.17 11.75
C SER A 88 -12.63 -6.78 11.52
N ARG A 89 -13.46 -6.90 12.58
CA ARG A 89 -14.85 -7.39 12.46
C ARG A 89 -15.72 -6.44 11.65
N ASN A 90 -15.56 -5.14 11.87
CA ASN A 90 -16.25 -4.11 11.12
C ASN A 90 -15.86 -4.14 9.64
N THR A 91 -14.58 -4.37 9.33
CA THR A 91 -14.10 -4.56 7.96
C THR A 91 -14.73 -5.78 7.30
N VAL A 92 -14.89 -6.90 8.02
CA VAL A 92 -15.60 -8.10 7.52
C VAL A 92 -17.06 -7.79 7.22
N LEU A 93 -17.77 -6.99 8.05
CA LEU A 93 -19.14 -6.59 7.74
C LEU A 93 -19.22 -5.86 6.41
N VAL A 94 -18.34 -4.90 6.15
CA VAL A 94 -18.32 -4.20 4.85
C VAL A 94 -17.95 -5.16 3.72
N CYS A 95 -16.93 -6.02 3.92
CA CYS A 95 -16.49 -7.00 2.92
C CYS A 95 -17.64 -7.91 2.43
N ASN A 96 -18.56 -8.30 3.31
CA ASN A 96 -19.72 -9.13 2.95
C ASN A 96 -20.69 -8.47 1.97
N HIS A 97 -20.60 -7.16 1.76
CA HIS A 97 -21.40 -6.41 0.79
C HIS A 97 -20.68 -6.20 -0.54
N LEU A 98 -19.41 -6.65 -0.66
CA LEU A 98 -18.61 -6.51 -1.86
C LEU A 98 -18.56 -7.83 -2.65
N ASP A 99 -18.77 -7.76 -3.95
CA ASP A 99 -18.56 -8.91 -4.83
C ASP A 99 -17.08 -8.98 -5.23
N LEU A 100 -16.27 -9.58 -4.36
CA LEU A 100 -14.85 -9.75 -4.63
C LEU A 100 -14.56 -10.71 -5.78
N ALA A 101 -15.52 -11.55 -6.19
CA ALA A 101 -15.37 -12.39 -7.37
C ALA A 101 -15.48 -11.54 -8.66
N GLU A 102 -16.29 -10.48 -8.63
CA GLU A 102 -16.44 -9.54 -9.73
C GLU A 102 -15.26 -8.55 -9.77
N TYR A 103 -14.90 -7.95 -8.63
CA TYR A 103 -13.96 -6.82 -8.58
C TYR A 103 -12.52 -7.23 -8.23
N GLY A 104 -12.30 -8.40 -7.64
CA GLY A 104 -11.01 -8.78 -7.03
C GLY A 104 -9.83 -8.73 -8.01
N GLY A 105 -10.03 -9.08 -9.29
CA GLY A 105 -8.96 -9.05 -10.29
C GLY A 105 -8.44 -7.64 -10.60
N GLU A 106 -9.29 -6.62 -10.48
CA GLU A 106 -8.95 -5.23 -10.78
C GLU A 106 -8.26 -4.52 -9.60
N TYR A 107 -8.58 -4.93 -8.37
CA TYR A 107 -8.15 -4.26 -7.14
C TYR A 107 -7.08 -5.01 -6.35
N VAL A 108 -6.58 -6.13 -6.87
CA VAL A 108 -5.48 -6.84 -6.22
C VAL A 108 -4.21 -6.02 -6.24
N SER A 109 -3.56 -5.91 -5.09
CA SER A 109 -2.24 -5.28 -4.95
C SER A 109 -1.22 -6.32 -4.55
N ARG A 110 -0.16 -6.46 -5.36
CA ARG A 110 1.03 -7.26 -5.04
C ARG A 110 2.15 -6.33 -4.67
N ALA A 111 2.61 -6.46 -3.44
CA ALA A 111 3.70 -5.65 -2.90
C ALA A 111 5.00 -6.44 -2.85
N PHE A 112 6.10 -5.78 -3.19
CA PHE A 112 7.46 -6.29 -3.08
C PHE A 112 8.23 -5.37 -2.14
N ALA A 113 8.55 -5.87 -0.95
CA ALA A 113 9.36 -5.13 0.00
C ALA A 113 10.84 -5.24 -0.36
N GLU A 114 11.54 -4.14 -0.25
CA GLU A 114 12.97 -4.07 -0.53
C GLU A 114 13.78 -3.96 0.77
N THR A 115 15.08 -4.20 0.67
CA THR A 115 16.01 -3.98 1.77
C THR A 115 15.89 -2.54 2.29
N PRO A 116 15.82 -2.33 3.62
CA PRO A 116 15.70 -1.00 4.20
C PRO A 116 16.79 -0.04 3.73
N ILE A 117 16.39 1.16 3.32
CA ILE A 117 17.30 2.22 2.90
C ILE A 117 17.82 2.93 4.15
N LEU A 118 19.08 2.70 4.50
CA LEU A 118 19.70 3.26 5.72
C LEU A 118 20.19 4.70 5.54
N THR A 119 20.31 5.19 4.32
CA THR A 119 20.76 6.56 4.01
C THR A 119 19.70 7.57 4.44
N ALA A 120 20.12 8.60 5.20
CA ALA A 120 19.27 9.73 5.53
C ALA A 120 19.53 10.89 4.58
N TYR A 121 18.48 11.63 4.23
CA TYR A 121 18.53 12.80 3.36
C TYR A 121 18.23 14.08 4.15
N ALA A 122 18.84 15.19 3.75
CA ALA A 122 18.72 16.47 4.45
C ALA A 122 17.31 17.11 4.32
N SER A 123 16.56 16.73 3.32
CA SER A 123 15.19 17.23 3.09
C SER A 123 14.38 16.21 2.29
N PRO A 124 13.03 16.30 2.32
CA PRO A 124 12.18 15.50 1.43
C PRO A 124 12.56 15.65 -0.04
N ARG A 125 12.83 16.88 -0.48
CA ARG A 125 13.22 17.13 -1.86
C ARG A 125 14.52 16.45 -2.22
N ALA A 126 15.53 16.50 -1.34
CA ALA A 126 16.81 15.81 -1.57
C ALA A 126 16.63 14.30 -1.72
N ALA A 127 15.69 13.70 -0.98
CA ALA A 127 15.36 12.28 -1.15
C ALA A 127 14.62 12.02 -2.49
N LEU A 128 13.60 12.80 -2.80
CA LEU A 128 12.80 12.60 -4.02
C LEU A 128 13.60 12.85 -5.31
N ASP A 129 14.60 13.73 -5.27
CA ASP A 129 15.48 14.04 -6.40
C ASP A 129 16.67 13.05 -6.51
N ALA A 130 16.90 12.19 -5.49
CA ALA A 130 18.02 11.24 -5.46
C ALA A 130 17.86 10.14 -6.51
N PRO A 131 18.80 10.01 -7.48
CA PRO A 131 18.66 9.02 -8.57
C PRO A 131 18.58 7.58 -8.05
N GLU A 132 19.31 7.26 -6.98
CA GLU A 132 19.34 5.92 -6.39
C GLU A 132 17.99 5.51 -5.80
N LEU A 133 17.16 6.46 -5.37
CA LEU A 133 15.82 6.17 -4.86
C LEU A 133 14.79 5.93 -5.97
N ARG A 134 15.10 6.27 -7.22
CA ARG A 134 14.27 5.95 -8.38
C ARG A 134 14.67 4.65 -9.05
N GLN A 135 15.87 4.12 -8.75
CA GLN A 135 16.31 2.85 -9.30
C GLN A 135 15.80 1.69 -8.45
N TYR A 136 15.26 0.68 -9.10
CA TYR A 136 14.81 -0.56 -8.47
C TYR A 136 15.13 -1.77 -9.36
N THR A 137 15.13 -2.95 -8.76
CA THR A 137 15.24 -4.20 -9.51
C THR A 137 13.84 -4.74 -9.79
N CYS A 138 13.51 -4.99 -11.05
CA CYS A 138 12.24 -5.59 -11.41
C CYS A 138 12.09 -6.96 -10.71
N PRO A 139 10.99 -7.19 -9.98
CA PRO A 139 10.80 -8.44 -9.22
C PRO A 139 10.70 -9.69 -10.09
N TRP A 140 10.35 -9.53 -11.36
CA TRP A 140 10.15 -10.67 -12.28
C TRP A 140 11.36 -10.96 -13.14
N CYS A 141 11.90 -9.95 -13.85
CA CYS A 141 13.00 -10.18 -14.79
C CYS A 141 14.39 -9.82 -14.25
N GLY A 142 14.48 -9.18 -13.08
CA GLY A 142 15.75 -8.79 -12.46
C GLY A 142 16.46 -7.59 -13.11
N GLU A 143 15.84 -6.93 -14.09
CA GLU A 143 16.40 -5.72 -14.72
C GLU A 143 16.44 -4.54 -13.72
N THR A 144 17.48 -3.72 -13.80
CA THR A 144 17.52 -2.45 -13.09
C THR A 144 16.74 -1.39 -13.87
N VAL A 145 15.65 -0.93 -13.30
CA VAL A 145 14.74 0.05 -13.89
C VAL A 145 14.89 1.39 -13.17
N THR A 146 14.74 2.49 -13.90
CA THR A 146 14.66 3.83 -13.33
C THR A 146 13.22 4.35 -13.46
N ALA A 147 12.55 4.52 -12.34
CA ALA A 147 11.21 5.13 -12.28
C ALA A 147 11.26 6.61 -12.67
N GLY A 148 10.12 7.13 -13.06
CA GLY A 148 9.90 8.56 -13.31
C GLY A 148 10.12 9.43 -12.07
N SER A 149 9.72 10.69 -12.17
CA SER A 149 9.78 11.60 -11.02
C SER A 149 8.68 11.28 -10.02
N PHE A 150 9.02 11.35 -8.74
CA PHE A 150 8.04 11.19 -7.68
C PHE A 150 7.04 12.35 -7.67
N LEU A 151 5.78 12.02 -7.60
CA LEU A 151 4.68 12.96 -7.34
C LEU A 151 4.07 12.67 -5.96
N ARG A 152 3.37 13.63 -5.38
CA ARG A 152 2.65 13.41 -4.12
C ARG A 152 1.44 12.53 -4.38
N PHE A 153 1.46 11.33 -3.81
CA PHE A 153 0.43 10.32 -4.02
C PHE A 153 -0.64 10.36 -2.91
N ASP A 154 -0.19 10.55 -1.65
CA ASP A 154 -1.05 10.81 -0.50
C ASP A 154 -0.36 11.82 0.44
N ARG A 155 -0.89 12.01 1.66
CA ARG A 155 -0.44 13.03 2.61
C ARG A 155 1.06 12.95 2.91
N GLU A 156 1.59 11.75 3.12
CA GLU A 156 3.00 11.48 3.46
C GLU A 156 3.65 10.47 2.50
N GLU A 157 2.94 10.08 1.46
CA GLU A 157 3.37 9.12 0.47
C GLU A 157 3.61 9.80 -0.88
N PHE A 158 4.70 9.43 -1.51
CA PHE A 158 5.07 9.83 -2.88
C PHE A 158 5.09 8.58 -3.76
N ALA A 159 4.82 8.75 -5.05
CA ALA A 159 4.88 7.64 -5.98
C ALA A 159 5.49 8.05 -7.32
N ALA A 160 6.09 7.08 -7.98
CA ALA A 160 6.57 7.16 -9.34
C ALA A 160 6.25 5.84 -10.05
N SER A 161 6.03 5.88 -11.36
CA SER A 161 5.89 4.67 -12.17
C SER A 161 7.18 4.35 -12.90
N GLY A 162 7.40 3.06 -13.16
CA GLY A 162 8.49 2.57 -14.00
C GLY A 162 8.09 1.29 -14.71
N GLN A 163 8.71 1.02 -15.86
CA GLN A 163 8.45 -0.15 -16.68
C GLN A 163 9.76 -0.80 -17.10
N CYS A 164 9.87 -2.12 -16.99
CA CYS A 164 11.03 -2.88 -17.45
C CYS A 164 10.93 -3.17 -18.97
N SER A 165 12.00 -3.71 -19.56
CA SER A 165 12.04 -4.05 -20.98
C SER A 165 11.08 -5.19 -21.39
N GLU A 166 10.70 -6.04 -20.43
CA GLU A 166 9.71 -7.10 -20.62
C GLU A 166 8.25 -6.59 -20.57
N GLY A 167 8.06 -5.31 -20.17
CA GLY A 167 6.75 -4.66 -20.13
C GLY A 167 6.09 -4.66 -18.75
N ASP A 168 6.73 -5.20 -17.72
CA ASP A 168 6.17 -5.18 -16.37
C ASP A 168 6.17 -3.76 -15.80
N GLU A 169 5.02 -3.30 -15.34
CA GLU A 169 4.84 -1.98 -14.76
C GLU A 169 4.81 -2.03 -13.24
N ILE A 170 5.55 -1.13 -12.62
CA ILE A 170 5.69 -1.01 -11.15
C ILE A 170 5.33 0.40 -10.71
N LEU A 171 4.49 0.47 -9.68
CA LEU A 171 4.33 1.68 -8.87
C LEU A 171 5.36 1.64 -7.73
N VAL A 172 6.30 2.57 -7.77
CA VAL A 172 7.30 2.76 -6.71
C VAL A 172 6.72 3.76 -5.72
N THR A 173 6.36 3.32 -4.51
CA THR A 173 5.91 4.24 -3.45
C THR A 173 7.02 4.55 -2.49
N MET A 174 7.01 5.74 -1.93
CA MET A 174 8.00 6.22 -0.96
C MET A 174 7.36 7.04 0.14
N GLU A 175 7.60 6.65 1.37
CA GLU A 175 7.33 7.45 2.55
C GLU A 175 8.62 8.01 3.13
N LEU A 176 8.56 9.21 3.71
CA LEU A 176 9.71 9.91 4.28
C LEU A 176 9.49 10.16 5.76
N THR A 177 10.14 9.37 6.61
CA THR A 177 10.07 9.52 8.07
C THR A 177 11.13 10.51 8.54
N ARG A 178 10.71 11.60 9.17
CA ARG A 178 11.62 12.56 9.80
C ARG A 178 12.05 12.05 11.17
N THR A 179 13.34 11.78 11.34
CA THR A 179 13.91 11.27 12.62
C THR A 179 14.67 12.35 13.42
N ALA A 180 15.13 13.42 12.76
CA ALA A 180 15.77 14.58 13.37
C ALA A 180 15.62 15.80 12.43
N PRO A 181 15.97 17.03 12.88
CA PRO A 181 16.14 18.16 11.97
C PRO A 181 17.10 17.74 10.84
N ASP A 182 16.71 18.00 9.60
CA ASP A 182 17.50 17.68 8.39
C ASP A 182 17.88 16.19 8.23
N LYS A 183 17.06 15.28 8.79
CA LYS A 183 17.21 13.82 8.61
C LYS A 183 15.88 13.16 8.26
N TYR A 184 15.77 12.76 7.01
CA TYR A 184 14.62 12.06 6.44
C TYR A 184 15.07 10.68 5.96
N HIS A 185 14.46 9.62 6.48
CA HIS A 185 14.70 8.25 6.07
C HIS A 185 13.60 7.79 5.12
N PRO A 186 13.95 7.39 3.89
CA PRO A 186 13.00 6.85 2.94
C PRO A 186 12.66 5.40 3.27
N ARG A 187 11.39 5.06 3.14
CA ARG A 187 10.90 3.69 3.04
C ARG A 187 10.25 3.52 1.68
N ARG A 188 10.68 2.52 0.93
CA ARG A 188 10.21 2.25 -0.41
C ARG A 188 9.50 0.90 -0.46
N ILE A 189 8.36 0.86 -1.15
CA ILE A 189 7.63 -0.37 -1.46
C ILE A 189 7.33 -0.32 -2.95
N LEU A 190 7.52 -1.46 -3.61
CA LEU A 190 7.15 -1.66 -5.01
C LEU A 190 5.79 -2.35 -5.04
N TYR A 191 4.90 -1.89 -5.91
CA TYR A 191 3.62 -2.55 -6.17
C TYR A 191 3.54 -2.90 -7.66
N GLU A 192 3.08 -4.11 -7.97
CA GLU A 192 2.61 -4.42 -9.31
C GLU A 192 1.56 -3.39 -9.71
N MET A 193 1.68 -2.82 -10.89
CA MET A 193 0.73 -1.81 -11.37
C MET A 193 -0.56 -2.52 -11.79
N SER A 194 -1.61 -2.38 -11.01
CA SER A 194 -2.97 -2.75 -11.40
C SER A 194 -3.67 -1.60 -12.10
N ASP A 195 -4.72 -1.89 -12.85
CA ASP A 195 -5.53 -0.86 -13.52
C ASP A 195 -6.02 0.20 -12.53
N ASP A 196 -6.43 -0.23 -11.35
CA ASP A 196 -6.86 0.65 -10.27
C ASP A 196 -5.74 1.57 -9.75
N LEU A 197 -4.53 1.04 -9.55
CA LEU A 197 -3.38 1.84 -9.14
C LEU A 197 -2.94 2.80 -10.23
N TRP A 198 -3.03 2.38 -11.49
CA TRP A 198 -2.75 3.23 -12.64
C TRP A 198 -3.72 4.42 -12.72
N ASP A 199 -5.01 4.16 -12.61
CA ASP A 199 -6.04 5.21 -12.60
C ASP A 199 -5.83 6.19 -11.46
N LEU A 200 -5.51 5.69 -10.27
CA LEU A 200 -5.19 6.53 -9.13
C LEU A 200 -3.94 7.38 -9.38
N PHE A 201 -2.89 6.79 -9.95
CA PHE A 201 -1.65 7.48 -10.27
C PHE A 201 -1.88 8.59 -11.30
N CYS A 202 -2.63 8.30 -12.38
CA CYS A 202 -2.98 9.29 -13.40
C CYS A 202 -3.81 10.45 -12.84
N GLN A 203 -4.81 10.18 -12.00
CA GLN A 203 -5.59 11.22 -11.34
C GLN A 203 -4.73 12.17 -10.49
N LYS A 204 -3.70 11.63 -9.80
CA LYS A 204 -2.77 12.45 -9.02
C LYS A 204 -1.80 13.25 -9.90
N GLN A 205 -1.40 12.69 -11.03
CA GLN A 205 -0.55 13.37 -12.00
C GLN A 205 -1.27 14.58 -12.62
N ASP A 206 -2.52 14.42 -13.05
CA ASP A 206 -3.34 15.49 -13.63
C ASP A 206 -3.63 16.60 -12.62
N GLY A 207 -3.89 16.27 -11.35
CA GLY A 207 -4.07 17.24 -10.27
C GLY A 207 -2.82 18.05 -9.95
N HIS A 208 -1.62 17.55 -10.26
CA HIS A 208 -0.35 18.27 -10.07
C HIS A 208 -0.03 19.25 -11.20
N MET A 209 -0.66 19.11 -12.38
CA MET A 209 -0.45 20.03 -13.52
C MET A 209 -1.38 21.26 -13.45
N GLY A 210 -2.26 21.35 -12.45
CA GLY A 210 -3.24 22.42 -12.27
C GLY A 210 -2.92 23.45 -11.17
N ASP A 211 -1.82 23.27 -10.42
CA ASP A 211 -1.29 24.21 -9.42
C ASP A 211 0.03 24.83 -9.93
#